data_31a3f5a58afacc29bee1e0b0ab9cbd7f
#
_entry.id   31a3f5a58afacc29bee1e0b0ab9cbd7f
#
_cell.length_a   1.000
_cell.length_b   1.000
_cell.length_c   1.000
_cell.angle_alpha   90.00
_cell.angle_beta   90.00
_cell.angle_gamma   90.00
#
_symmetry.space_group_name_H-M   'P 1'
#
loop_
_entity.id
_entity.type
_entity.pdbx_description
1 polymer ?
#
loop_
_entity_poly.entity_id
_entity_poly.type
_entity_poly.pdbx_seq_one_letter_code
_entity_poly.pdbx_strand_id
1 'polypeptide(L)'
;MTNLIVGFGTTGKSIQRYLEKNNEFFSVYDDYQELPINLQFNEKNLENINRVIISPGIKPDHWILKEAKKLKIKITTDIEIFSETTNCKLIGVTGTNGKTTFVYCLSEILNKYGYKTTTAGNIGLSPLDLEDVDKNYDYIIIELSSFQLEYLKYLELDISVITNIFEDHIDWHGTFENYYLSKIKILNFVKNKSNILIGEVDERVVIDKKLKVNRINKKKYNLENFYDEFVNLMVSLCAKFNITEKQVLSYLNNSTNMEHRFEKFYEKNSTIFINDSKSTNFQSVFKATTKVTNSLLILHGLTKGIDPKTLHLSKNVKEVLVPSYMQDHLKLQNVKYTVYTEFGDLKKLIKDKYKDYEYVLFSCGGSSFNEFKNYKERGEQFKQLVMESLK
;
A
#
# COMPACT_ATOMS: atom_id res chain seq x y z
N MET A 1 28.94 -19.48 -4.58
CA MET A 1 27.68 -19.40 -5.37
C MET A 1 27.52 -17.96 -5.76
N THR A 2 27.20 -17.66 -7.02
CA THR A 2 27.03 -16.29 -7.49
C THR A 2 25.53 -15.94 -7.51
N ASN A 3 25.18 -14.87 -6.80
CA ASN A 3 23.81 -14.35 -6.76
C ASN A 3 23.67 -13.27 -7.83
N LEU A 4 22.49 -13.13 -8.43
CA LEU A 4 22.13 -12.00 -9.27
C LEU A 4 20.99 -11.22 -8.62
N ILE A 5 21.29 -9.98 -8.23
CA ILE A 5 20.27 -9.02 -7.77
C ILE A 5 19.64 -8.38 -9.00
N VAL A 6 18.32 -8.44 -9.13
CA VAL A 6 17.58 -7.83 -10.25
C VAL A 6 16.69 -6.71 -9.73
N GLY A 7 17.00 -5.48 -10.16
CA GLY A 7 16.43 -4.24 -9.65
C GLY A 7 17.19 -3.69 -8.44
N PHE A 8 17.78 -2.49 -8.56
CA PHE A 8 18.70 -1.91 -7.58
C PHE A 8 18.14 -0.69 -6.85
N GLY A 9 16.84 -0.68 -6.62
CA GLY A 9 16.15 0.28 -5.73
C GLY A 9 16.44 -0.01 -4.24
N THR A 10 15.55 0.42 -3.37
CA THR A 10 15.69 0.22 -1.91
C THR A 10 15.86 -1.25 -1.54
N THR A 11 15.03 -2.14 -2.11
CA THR A 11 15.10 -3.59 -1.88
C THR A 11 16.44 -4.18 -2.36
N GLY A 12 16.86 -3.85 -3.59
CA GLY A 12 18.13 -4.36 -4.14
C GLY A 12 19.34 -3.95 -3.31
N LYS A 13 19.38 -2.71 -2.81
CA LYS A 13 20.44 -2.22 -1.92
C LYS A 13 20.43 -2.91 -0.55
N SER A 14 19.27 -3.28 -0.04
CA SER A 14 19.17 -4.07 1.19
C SER A 14 19.69 -5.50 0.98
N ILE A 15 19.32 -6.13 -0.15
CA ILE A 15 19.84 -7.45 -0.53
C ILE A 15 21.37 -7.40 -0.66
N GLN A 16 21.93 -6.35 -1.28
CA GLN A 16 23.38 -6.15 -1.36
C GLN A 16 24.02 -6.18 0.03
N ARG A 17 23.54 -5.32 0.96
CA ARG A 17 24.09 -5.26 2.34
C ARG A 17 24.04 -6.63 3.04
N TYR A 18 22.91 -7.35 2.86
CA TYR A 18 22.76 -8.69 3.41
C TYR A 18 23.78 -9.66 2.85
N LEU A 19 24.00 -9.70 1.52
CA LEU A 19 24.97 -10.59 0.87
C LEU A 19 26.41 -10.23 1.26
N GLU A 20 26.75 -8.96 1.33
CA GLU A 20 28.07 -8.47 1.81
C GLU A 20 28.34 -8.90 3.25
N LYS A 21 27.36 -8.75 4.15
CA LYS A 21 27.44 -9.17 5.56
C LYS A 21 27.70 -10.67 5.69
N ASN A 22 27.14 -11.47 4.77
CA ASN A 22 27.29 -12.94 4.76
C ASN A 22 28.46 -13.42 3.88
N ASN A 23 29.29 -12.54 3.33
CA ASN A 23 30.39 -12.86 2.43
C ASN A 23 29.95 -13.68 1.19
N GLU A 24 28.76 -13.38 0.66
CA GLU A 24 28.23 -14.03 -0.54
C GLU A 24 28.58 -13.20 -1.80
N PHE A 25 29.06 -13.86 -2.86
CA PHE A 25 29.32 -13.22 -4.15
C PHE A 25 28.00 -12.87 -4.86
N PHE A 26 27.98 -11.69 -5.48
CA PHE A 26 26.83 -11.25 -6.25
C PHE A 26 27.23 -10.32 -7.40
N SER A 27 26.34 -10.23 -8.38
CA SER A 27 26.29 -9.18 -9.40
C SER A 27 24.92 -8.51 -9.38
N VAL A 28 24.82 -7.35 -9.99
CA VAL A 28 23.58 -6.55 -10.01
C VAL A 28 23.17 -6.27 -11.45
N TYR A 29 21.87 -6.38 -11.72
CA TYR A 29 21.24 -5.93 -12.95
C TYR A 29 20.13 -4.93 -12.63
N ASP A 30 20.08 -3.82 -13.36
CA ASP A 30 19.00 -2.84 -13.30
C ASP A 30 18.74 -2.27 -14.71
N ASP A 31 17.48 -2.12 -15.09
CA ASP A 31 17.11 -1.62 -16.42
C ASP A 31 17.34 -0.12 -16.60
N TYR A 32 17.43 0.64 -15.49
CA TYR A 32 17.36 2.10 -15.51
C TYR A 32 18.51 2.79 -14.80
N GLN A 33 19.25 2.08 -13.96
CA GLN A 33 20.33 2.67 -13.18
C GLN A 33 21.71 2.30 -13.75
N GLU A 34 22.58 3.29 -13.89
CA GLU A 34 24.01 3.04 -14.09
C GLU A 34 24.61 2.44 -12.83
N LEU A 35 25.24 1.32 -12.97
CA LEU A 35 25.84 0.56 -11.87
C LEU A 35 27.37 0.66 -11.91
N PRO A 36 28.05 0.64 -10.75
CA PRO A 36 29.50 0.48 -10.70
C PRO A 36 29.96 -0.76 -11.47
N ILE A 37 31.04 -0.64 -12.25
CA ILE A 37 31.53 -1.71 -13.15
C ILE A 37 31.75 -3.03 -12.41
N ASN A 38 32.26 -2.98 -11.18
CA ASN A 38 32.52 -4.15 -10.34
C ASN A 38 31.25 -4.85 -9.83
N LEU A 39 30.09 -4.23 -9.91
CA LEU A 39 28.81 -4.81 -9.53
C LEU A 39 27.95 -5.22 -10.72
N GLN A 40 28.24 -4.64 -11.88
CA GLN A 40 27.37 -4.76 -13.05
C GLN A 40 27.39 -6.16 -13.63
N PHE A 41 26.19 -6.74 -13.80
CA PHE A 41 26.00 -7.97 -14.55
C PHE A 41 25.94 -7.66 -16.06
N ASN A 42 26.97 -8.10 -16.79
CA ASN A 42 27.13 -7.82 -18.23
C ASN A 42 27.01 -9.07 -19.11
N GLU A 43 26.68 -10.20 -18.53
CA GLU A 43 26.57 -11.46 -19.27
C GLU A 43 25.27 -11.53 -20.08
N LYS A 44 25.34 -12.18 -21.24
CA LYS A 44 24.15 -12.42 -22.07
C LYS A 44 23.35 -13.64 -21.64
N ASN A 45 23.89 -14.45 -20.72
CA ASN A 45 23.25 -15.64 -20.19
C ASN A 45 23.46 -15.75 -18.68
N LEU A 46 22.70 -16.65 -18.03
CA LEU A 46 22.73 -16.84 -16.58
C LEU A 46 23.51 -18.10 -16.14
N GLU A 47 24.36 -18.67 -17.00
CA GLU A 47 25.01 -19.98 -16.74
C GLU A 47 25.81 -20.03 -15.44
N ASN A 48 26.41 -18.90 -15.04
CA ASN A 48 27.20 -18.77 -13.82
C ASN A 48 26.39 -18.32 -12.60
N ILE A 49 25.07 -18.12 -12.76
CA ILE A 49 24.18 -17.65 -11.69
C ILE A 49 23.48 -18.85 -11.02
N ASN A 50 23.63 -18.93 -9.71
CA ASN A 50 22.98 -19.99 -8.91
C ASN A 50 21.63 -19.55 -8.33
N ARG A 51 21.46 -18.25 -8.06
CA ARG A 51 20.25 -17.67 -7.46
C ARG A 51 19.98 -16.29 -8.01
N VAL A 52 18.76 -16.03 -8.45
CA VAL A 52 18.26 -14.71 -8.81
C VAL A 52 17.44 -14.18 -7.64
N ILE A 53 17.80 -13.00 -7.12
CA ILE A 53 17.09 -12.33 -6.04
C ILE A 53 16.42 -11.08 -6.63
N ILE A 54 15.09 -11.07 -6.66
CA ILE A 54 14.32 -10.11 -7.43
C ILE A 54 13.69 -9.03 -6.56
N SER A 55 13.79 -7.77 -7.03
CA SER A 55 13.02 -6.65 -6.49
C SER A 55 11.56 -6.65 -6.98
N PRO A 56 10.59 -6.23 -6.16
CA PRO A 56 9.15 -6.36 -6.47
C PRO A 56 8.69 -5.59 -7.71
N GLY A 57 9.41 -4.53 -8.11
CA GLY A 57 9.05 -3.70 -9.27
C GLY A 57 9.28 -4.35 -10.63
N ILE A 58 10.08 -5.39 -10.69
CA ILE A 58 10.38 -6.12 -11.94
C ILE A 58 9.13 -6.85 -12.41
N LYS A 59 8.78 -6.75 -13.69
CA LYS A 59 7.59 -7.43 -14.23
C LYS A 59 7.82 -8.92 -14.45
N PRO A 60 6.76 -9.76 -14.36
CA PRO A 60 6.88 -11.23 -14.51
C PRO A 60 7.38 -11.68 -15.88
N ASP A 61 7.25 -10.87 -16.91
CA ASP A 61 7.68 -11.14 -18.28
C ASP A 61 9.12 -10.70 -18.57
N HIS A 62 9.85 -10.19 -17.58
CA HIS A 62 11.23 -9.75 -17.71
C HIS A 62 12.13 -10.90 -18.22
N TRP A 63 13.06 -10.59 -19.12
CA TRP A 63 13.88 -11.58 -19.80
C TRP A 63 14.72 -12.44 -18.84
N ILE A 64 15.31 -11.85 -17.78
CA ILE A 64 16.08 -12.60 -16.76
C ILE A 64 15.22 -13.66 -16.10
N LEU A 65 13.95 -13.35 -15.77
CA LEU A 65 13.06 -14.32 -15.14
C LEU A 65 12.68 -15.45 -16.07
N LYS A 66 12.49 -15.15 -17.35
CA LYS A 66 12.23 -16.17 -18.39
C LYS A 66 13.43 -17.11 -18.53
N GLU A 67 14.63 -16.53 -18.59
CA GLU A 67 15.85 -17.32 -18.72
C GLU A 67 16.16 -18.15 -17.45
N ALA A 68 16.03 -17.53 -16.27
CA ALA A 68 16.20 -18.25 -15.01
C ALA A 68 15.23 -19.45 -14.86
N LYS A 69 13.98 -19.29 -15.33
CA LYS A 69 13.00 -20.41 -15.36
C LYS A 69 13.45 -21.55 -16.28
N LYS A 70 13.94 -21.23 -17.49
CA LYS A 70 14.44 -22.24 -18.45
C LYS A 70 15.63 -23.01 -17.86
N LEU A 71 16.57 -22.30 -17.25
CA LEU A 71 17.76 -22.86 -16.63
C LEU A 71 17.51 -23.47 -15.24
N LYS A 72 16.26 -23.42 -14.75
CA LYS A 72 15.86 -23.90 -13.42
C LYS A 72 16.64 -23.26 -12.27
N ILE A 73 17.09 -22.02 -12.44
CA ILE A 73 17.77 -21.22 -11.40
C ILE A 73 16.74 -20.83 -10.34
N LYS A 74 17.11 -20.94 -9.05
CA LYS A 74 16.26 -20.48 -7.92
C LYS A 74 15.99 -18.99 -8.06
N ILE A 75 14.71 -18.61 -8.17
CA ILE A 75 14.27 -17.21 -8.06
C ILE A 75 13.71 -17.04 -6.66
N THR A 76 14.17 -16.03 -5.92
CA THR A 76 13.76 -15.72 -4.54
C THR A 76 13.62 -14.22 -4.33
N THR A 77 13.14 -13.80 -3.17
CA THR A 77 12.94 -12.42 -2.75
C THR A 77 13.63 -12.13 -1.42
N ASP A 78 13.75 -10.86 -1.06
CA ASP A 78 14.22 -10.43 0.27
C ASP A 78 13.34 -10.99 1.40
N ILE A 79 12.03 -11.05 1.19
CA ILE A 79 11.06 -11.58 2.15
C ILE A 79 11.29 -13.08 2.40
N GLU A 80 11.53 -13.86 1.35
CA GLU A 80 11.81 -15.31 1.49
C GLU A 80 13.12 -15.54 2.25
N ILE A 81 14.18 -14.80 1.87
CA ILE A 81 15.49 -14.90 2.55
C ILE A 81 15.31 -14.55 4.03
N PHE A 82 14.61 -13.48 4.35
CA PHE A 82 14.34 -13.09 5.73
C PHE A 82 13.58 -14.18 6.49
N SER A 83 12.52 -14.72 5.90
CA SER A 83 11.72 -15.79 6.53
C SER A 83 12.52 -17.09 6.77
N GLU A 84 13.50 -17.39 5.90
CA GLU A 84 14.40 -18.55 6.06
C GLU A 84 15.44 -18.33 7.18
N THR A 85 15.69 -17.07 7.59
CA THR A 85 16.79 -16.71 8.52
C THR A 85 16.34 -16.29 9.92
N THR A 86 15.04 -16.15 10.18
CA THR A 86 14.50 -15.75 11.48
C THR A 86 13.60 -16.81 12.09
N ASN A 87 13.64 -16.92 13.43
CA ASN A 87 12.66 -17.68 14.21
C ASN A 87 11.60 -16.79 14.84
N CYS A 88 11.69 -15.47 14.64
CA CYS A 88 10.71 -14.51 15.14
C CYS A 88 9.33 -14.77 14.53
N LYS A 89 8.28 -14.58 15.28
CA LYS A 89 6.90 -14.72 14.79
C LYS A 89 6.56 -13.63 13.79
N LEU A 90 5.93 -14.01 12.68
CA LEU A 90 5.62 -13.11 11.58
C LEU A 90 4.11 -12.90 11.43
N ILE A 91 3.71 -11.62 11.35
CA ILE A 91 2.35 -11.20 11.00
C ILE A 91 2.39 -10.59 9.60
N GLY A 92 1.84 -11.27 8.60
CA GLY A 92 1.77 -10.77 7.24
C GLY A 92 0.49 -9.95 7.00
N VAL A 93 0.62 -8.74 6.48
CA VAL A 93 -0.51 -7.85 6.18
C VAL A 93 -0.47 -7.43 4.72
N THR A 94 -1.54 -7.74 3.98
CA THR A 94 -1.75 -7.25 2.62
C THR A 94 -3.11 -6.59 2.46
N GLY A 95 -3.38 -6.07 1.30
CA GLY A 95 -4.67 -5.48 0.91
C GLY A 95 -4.49 -4.39 -0.15
N THR A 96 -5.58 -3.85 -0.65
CA THR A 96 -5.55 -2.73 -1.59
C THR A 96 -5.27 -1.43 -0.82
N ASN A 97 -6.09 -1.12 0.17
CA ASN A 97 -6.03 0.11 0.95
C ASN A 97 -5.80 -0.16 2.44
N GLY A 98 -5.25 0.83 3.16
CA GLY A 98 -5.14 0.82 4.61
C GLY A 98 -4.04 -0.05 5.21
N LYS A 99 -3.26 -0.79 4.42
CA LYS A 99 -2.15 -1.65 4.89
C LYS A 99 -1.22 -0.93 5.87
N THR A 100 -0.62 0.16 5.42
CA THR A 100 0.37 0.92 6.21
C THR A 100 -0.20 1.40 7.53
N THR A 101 -1.42 1.97 7.50
CA THR A 101 -2.12 2.42 8.70
C THR A 101 -2.38 1.24 9.64
N PHE A 102 -2.81 0.11 9.08
CA PHE A 102 -3.10 -1.10 9.86
C PHE A 102 -1.84 -1.64 10.54
N VAL A 103 -0.76 -1.78 9.79
CA VAL A 103 0.55 -2.28 10.28
C VAL A 103 1.09 -1.37 11.38
N TYR A 104 1.04 -0.05 11.17
CA TYR A 104 1.49 0.92 12.16
C TYR A 104 0.66 0.88 13.45
N CYS A 105 -0.68 1.00 13.33
CA CYS A 105 -1.56 0.95 14.49
C CYS A 105 -1.45 -0.38 15.26
N LEU A 106 -1.31 -1.49 14.54
CA LEU A 106 -1.13 -2.80 15.17
C LEU A 106 0.17 -2.86 15.98
N SER A 107 1.28 -2.40 15.41
CA SER A 107 2.57 -2.36 16.10
C SER A 107 2.49 -1.50 17.36
N GLU A 108 1.93 -0.31 17.27
CA GLU A 108 1.78 0.60 18.41
C GLU A 108 0.88 0.02 19.52
N ILE A 109 -0.25 -0.60 19.13
CA ILE A 109 -1.13 -1.26 20.09
C ILE A 109 -0.40 -2.40 20.78
N LEU A 110 0.24 -3.30 20.03
CA LEU A 110 0.94 -4.44 20.60
C LEU A 110 2.08 -3.99 21.54
N ASN A 111 2.89 -3.01 21.13
CA ASN A 111 3.96 -2.44 21.96
C ASN A 111 3.41 -1.82 23.26
N LYS A 112 2.29 -1.08 23.17
CA LYS A 112 1.64 -0.49 24.34
C LYS A 112 1.18 -1.54 25.36
N TYR A 113 0.85 -2.74 24.89
CA TYR A 113 0.38 -3.83 25.77
C TYR A 113 1.44 -4.91 26.02
N GLY A 114 2.73 -4.57 25.87
CA GLY A 114 3.85 -5.35 26.38
C GLY A 114 4.49 -6.32 25.40
N TYR A 115 4.06 -6.34 24.13
CA TYR A 115 4.73 -7.10 23.07
C TYR A 115 5.82 -6.24 22.43
N LYS A 116 6.97 -6.81 22.16
CA LYS A 116 8.03 -6.14 21.39
C LYS A 116 7.80 -6.37 19.91
N THR A 117 7.39 -5.34 19.17
CA THR A 117 7.11 -5.45 17.74
C THR A 117 7.80 -4.37 16.93
N THR A 118 8.10 -4.68 15.68
CA THR A 118 8.49 -3.70 14.66
C THR A 118 7.81 -4.01 13.33
N THR A 119 7.92 -3.06 12.40
CA THR A 119 7.29 -3.15 11.07
C THR A 119 8.35 -3.19 9.98
N ALA A 120 8.11 -3.97 8.93
CA ALA A 120 9.02 -4.10 7.80
C ALA A 120 8.27 -4.42 6.49
N GLY A 121 8.99 -4.53 5.39
CA GLY A 121 8.48 -4.96 4.08
C GLY A 121 8.24 -3.83 3.11
N ASN A 122 7.03 -3.66 2.62
CA ASN A 122 6.67 -2.60 1.65
C ASN A 122 6.70 -1.18 2.27
N ILE A 123 6.94 -1.08 3.57
CA ILE A 123 7.08 0.17 4.35
C ILE A 123 8.25 0.06 5.31
N GLY A 124 8.80 1.21 5.68
CA GLY A 124 9.90 1.25 6.64
C GLY A 124 11.19 0.63 6.11
N LEU A 125 11.82 -0.18 6.93
CA LEU A 125 13.02 -0.91 6.57
C LEU A 125 12.69 -2.18 5.78
N SER A 126 13.60 -2.58 4.89
CA SER A 126 13.56 -3.95 4.36
C SER A 126 13.75 -4.93 5.51
N PRO A 127 13.07 -6.09 5.51
CA PRO A 127 13.25 -7.07 6.57
C PRO A 127 14.71 -7.51 6.76
N LEU A 128 15.50 -7.55 5.69
CA LEU A 128 16.92 -7.91 5.74
C LEU A 128 17.81 -6.86 6.41
N ASP A 129 17.34 -5.63 6.58
CA ASP A 129 18.03 -4.57 7.31
C ASP A 129 17.74 -4.57 8.82
N LEU A 130 16.87 -5.45 9.30
CA LEU A 130 16.60 -5.60 10.72
C LEU A 130 17.74 -6.37 11.40
N GLU A 131 18.17 -5.87 12.56
CA GLU A 131 19.26 -6.47 13.33
C GLU A 131 18.76 -7.21 14.57
N ASP A 132 19.44 -8.31 14.92
CA ASP A 132 19.17 -9.10 16.12
C ASP A 132 17.68 -9.41 16.36
N VAL A 133 16.96 -9.74 15.28
CA VAL A 133 15.49 -9.86 15.23
C VAL A 133 14.97 -10.78 16.32
N ASP A 134 15.53 -11.98 16.44
CA ASP A 134 15.06 -13.02 17.36
C ASP A 134 15.28 -12.68 18.85
N LYS A 135 16.13 -11.69 19.14
CA LYS A 135 16.37 -11.20 20.52
C LYS A 135 15.52 -9.98 20.85
N ASN A 136 15.29 -9.13 19.83
CA ASN A 136 14.72 -7.82 20.05
C ASN A 136 13.20 -7.79 19.97
N TYR A 137 12.59 -8.77 19.23
CA TYR A 137 11.17 -8.72 18.91
C TYR A 137 10.45 -10.04 19.17
N ASP A 138 9.21 -9.94 19.65
CA ASP A 138 8.28 -11.06 19.74
C ASP A 138 7.58 -11.32 18.41
N TYR A 139 7.30 -10.23 17.68
CA TYR A 139 6.64 -10.27 16.36
C TYR A 139 7.21 -9.22 15.42
N ILE A 140 7.38 -9.61 14.16
CA ILE A 140 7.61 -8.70 13.05
C ILE A 140 6.32 -8.60 12.23
N ILE A 141 5.84 -7.37 12.01
CA ILE A 141 4.64 -7.10 11.21
C ILE A 141 5.10 -6.70 9.81
N ILE A 142 4.88 -7.58 8.83
CA ILE A 142 5.36 -7.39 7.46
C ILE A 142 4.22 -6.88 6.57
N GLU A 143 4.36 -5.66 6.06
CA GLU A 143 3.49 -5.18 4.98
C GLU A 143 3.91 -5.82 3.66
N LEU A 144 2.98 -6.49 3.00
CA LEU A 144 3.19 -7.18 1.72
C LEU A 144 2.35 -6.54 0.61
N SER A 145 3.01 -6.03 -0.43
CA SER A 145 2.35 -5.59 -1.66
C SER A 145 1.95 -6.78 -2.53
N SER A 146 1.06 -6.54 -3.52
CA SER A 146 0.73 -7.56 -4.53
C SER A 146 1.94 -7.95 -5.36
N PHE A 147 2.85 -7.00 -5.62
CA PHE A 147 4.08 -7.23 -6.36
C PHE A 147 5.04 -8.19 -5.64
N GLN A 148 5.22 -8.01 -4.33
CA GLN A 148 6.01 -8.93 -3.51
C GLN A 148 5.38 -10.32 -3.46
N LEU A 149 4.06 -10.39 -3.19
CA LEU A 149 3.32 -11.64 -3.11
C LEU A 149 3.32 -12.43 -4.43
N GLU A 150 3.41 -11.77 -5.59
CA GLU A 150 3.49 -12.42 -6.90
C GLU A 150 4.68 -13.41 -6.96
N TYR A 151 5.82 -13.00 -6.44
CA TYR A 151 7.05 -13.79 -6.50
C TYR A 151 7.26 -14.76 -5.35
N LEU A 152 6.60 -14.53 -4.21
CA LEU A 152 6.77 -15.38 -3.04
C LEU A 152 6.33 -16.81 -3.31
N LYS A 153 7.21 -17.76 -3.02
CA LYS A 153 6.95 -19.21 -3.06
C LYS A 153 6.91 -19.80 -1.66
N TYR A 154 7.66 -19.19 -0.75
CA TYR A 154 7.77 -19.62 0.63
C TYR A 154 7.71 -18.43 1.58
N LEU A 155 6.94 -18.57 2.64
CA LEU A 155 6.89 -17.65 3.77
C LEU A 155 6.19 -18.38 4.93
N GLU A 156 6.67 -18.22 6.15
CA GLU A 156 6.03 -18.79 7.33
C GLU A 156 5.39 -17.71 8.18
N LEU A 157 4.07 -17.57 8.10
CA LEU A 157 3.31 -16.61 8.90
C LEU A 157 2.61 -17.26 10.08
N ASP A 158 2.68 -16.64 11.24
CA ASP A 158 1.86 -16.99 12.38
C ASP A 158 0.44 -16.43 12.25
N ILE A 159 0.31 -15.23 11.67
CA ILE A 159 -0.97 -14.57 11.39
C ILE A 159 -0.94 -13.97 9.98
N SER A 160 -2.03 -14.12 9.23
CA SER A 160 -2.25 -13.53 7.91
C SER A 160 -3.45 -12.60 7.93
N VAL A 161 -3.27 -11.38 7.42
CA VAL A 161 -4.31 -10.35 7.38
C VAL A 161 -4.45 -9.80 5.96
N ILE A 162 -5.66 -9.82 5.44
CA ILE A 162 -6.06 -9.08 4.23
C ILE A 162 -6.95 -7.93 4.68
N THR A 163 -6.49 -6.68 4.55
CA THR A 163 -7.30 -5.52 4.96
C THR A 163 -8.54 -5.34 4.08
N ASN A 164 -8.36 -5.40 2.77
CA ASN A 164 -9.40 -5.39 1.75
C ASN A 164 -8.83 -5.76 0.39
N ILE A 165 -9.70 -6.12 -0.57
CA ILE A 165 -9.31 -6.34 -1.96
C ILE A 165 -10.31 -5.64 -2.87
N PHE A 166 -9.84 -4.64 -3.62
CA PHE A 166 -10.55 -3.90 -4.66
C PHE A 166 -9.65 -3.71 -5.86
N GLU A 167 -10.17 -3.31 -6.98
CA GLU A 167 -9.41 -3.14 -8.21
C GLU A 167 -8.32 -2.06 -8.07
N ASP A 168 -7.08 -2.45 -8.42
CA ASP A 168 -5.90 -1.58 -8.44
C ASP A 168 -4.77 -2.25 -9.26
N HIS A 169 -3.79 -1.49 -9.72
CA HIS A 169 -2.58 -1.98 -10.38
C HIS A 169 -2.82 -2.91 -11.60
N ILE A 170 -3.87 -2.63 -12.40
CA ILE A 170 -4.19 -3.42 -13.60
C ILE A 170 -3.10 -3.25 -14.67
N ASP A 171 -2.46 -2.07 -14.71
CA ASP A 171 -1.31 -1.77 -15.57
C ASP A 171 -0.11 -2.71 -15.36
N TRP A 172 0.01 -3.31 -14.18
CA TRP A 172 1.08 -4.26 -13.86
C TRP A 172 0.59 -5.73 -13.90
N HIS A 173 -0.56 -6.02 -13.29
CA HIS A 173 -1.10 -7.38 -13.18
C HIS A 173 -1.85 -7.84 -14.45
N GLY A 174 -2.19 -6.91 -15.36
CA GLY A 174 -2.98 -7.16 -16.57
C GLY A 174 -4.47 -7.29 -16.32
N THR A 175 -4.90 -7.99 -15.27
CA THR A 175 -6.31 -8.19 -14.92
C THR A 175 -6.54 -8.06 -13.41
N PHE A 176 -7.80 -7.76 -13.02
CA PHE A 176 -8.19 -7.78 -11.62
C PHE A 176 -8.04 -9.18 -11.00
N GLU A 177 -8.28 -10.22 -11.79
CA GLU A 177 -8.12 -11.61 -11.33
C GLU A 177 -6.68 -11.89 -10.92
N ASN A 178 -5.70 -11.59 -11.76
CA ASN A 178 -4.28 -11.75 -11.42
C ASN A 178 -3.90 -10.94 -10.17
N TYR A 179 -4.43 -9.71 -10.06
CA TYR A 179 -4.17 -8.85 -8.90
C TYR A 179 -4.70 -9.46 -7.61
N TYR A 180 -5.96 -9.93 -7.55
CA TYR A 180 -6.47 -10.51 -6.33
C TYR A 180 -5.87 -11.87 -6.03
N LEU A 181 -5.58 -12.69 -7.05
CA LEU A 181 -4.87 -13.97 -6.89
C LEU A 181 -3.50 -13.78 -6.25
N SER A 182 -2.75 -12.75 -6.66
CA SER A 182 -1.47 -12.43 -6.02
C SER A 182 -1.65 -12.12 -4.52
N LYS A 183 -2.70 -11.41 -4.12
CA LYS A 183 -2.96 -11.06 -2.71
C LYS A 183 -3.44 -12.23 -1.87
N ILE A 184 -4.39 -13.01 -2.37
CA ILE A 184 -4.91 -14.17 -1.60
C ILE A 184 -3.85 -15.26 -1.40
N LYS A 185 -2.76 -15.24 -2.16
CA LYS A 185 -1.60 -16.13 -1.99
C LYS A 185 -1.02 -16.09 -0.57
N ILE A 186 -1.14 -14.94 0.13
CA ILE A 186 -0.73 -14.81 1.53
C ILE A 186 -1.39 -15.85 2.45
N LEU A 187 -2.60 -16.30 2.11
CA LEU A 187 -3.36 -17.28 2.89
C LEU A 187 -2.72 -18.68 2.88
N ASN A 188 -1.88 -18.95 1.89
CA ASN A 188 -1.16 -20.23 1.78
C ASN A 188 0.02 -20.30 2.75
N PHE A 189 0.54 -19.16 3.17
CA PHE A 189 1.76 -19.06 3.98
C PHE A 189 1.52 -19.11 5.49
N VAL A 190 0.26 -19.09 5.95
CA VAL A 190 -0.04 -19.14 7.38
C VAL A 190 0.03 -20.57 7.93
N LYS A 191 0.77 -20.75 9.01
CA LYS A 191 0.95 -22.06 9.70
C LYS A 191 -0.39 -22.63 10.17
N ASN A 192 -1.24 -21.81 10.79
CA ASN A 192 -2.55 -22.21 11.29
C ASN A 192 -3.67 -21.42 10.60
N LYS A 193 -4.53 -22.08 9.85
CA LYS A 193 -5.63 -21.46 9.11
C LYS A 193 -6.64 -20.71 10.00
N SER A 194 -6.71 -20.99 11.31
CA SER A 194 -7.51 -20.21 12.27
C SER A 194 -6.95 -18.79 12.50
N ASN A 195 -5.74 -18.51 12.05
CA ASN A 195 -5.08 -17.21 12.16
C ASN A 195 -5.18 -16.37 10.88
N ILE A 196 -6.12 -16.70 10.01
CA ILE A 196 -6.47 -15.91 8.84
C ILE A 196 -7.55 -14.91 9.21
N LEU A 197 -7.32 -13.62 8.92
CA LEU A 197 -8.30 -12.55 9.06
C LEU A 197 -8.45 -11.86 7.70
N ILE A 198 -9.71 -11.69 7.26
CA ILE A 198 -10.02 -11.05 5.98
C ILE A 198 -11.06 -9.97 6.22
N GLY A 199 -10.73 -8.75 5.81
CA GLY A 199 -11.62 -7.60 5.79
C GLY A 199 -12.59 -7.61 4.60
N GLU A 200 -12.88 -6.45 4.07
CA GLU A 200 -13.79 -6.27 2.95
C GLU A 200 -13.14 -6.69 1.62
N VAL A 201 -13.84 -7.48 0.83
CA VAL A 201 -13.38 -7.88 -0.51
C VAL A 201 -14.46 -7.62 -1.55
N ASP A 202 -14.05 -7.28 -2.76
CA ASP A 202 -14.92 -7.16 -3.93
C ASP A 202 -15.64 -8.49 -4.18
N GLU A 203 -16.87 -8.44 -4.62
CA GLU A 203 -17.72 -9.64 -4.85
C GLU A 203 -17.13 -10.61 -5.89
N ARG A 204 -16.29 -10.12 -6.79
CA ARG A 204 -15.59 -10.90 -7.81
C ARG A 204 -14.44 -11.74 -7.22
N VAL A 205 -14.02 -11.48 -5.98
CA VAL A 205 -12.90 -12.20 -5.33
C VAL A 205 -13.33 -13.58 -4.87
N VAL A 206 -12.71 -14.61 -5.44
CA VAL A 206 -12.97 -16.01 -5.07
C VAL A 206 -11.92 -16.48 -4.07
N ILE A 207 -12.37 -16.82 -2.87
CA ILE A 207 -11.52 -17.44 -1.84
C ILE A 207 -11.99 -18.87 -1.63
N ASP A 208 -11.03 -19.80 -1.56
CA ASP A 208 -11.34 -21.21 -1.35
C ASP A 208 -12.20 -21.39 -0.08
N LYS A 209 -13.40 -21.95 -0.25
CA LYS A 209 -14.36 -22.21 0.83
C LYS A 209 -13.84 -23.19 1.89
N LYS A 210 -12.79 -23.95 1.58
CA LYS A 210 -12.13 -24.85 2.54
C LYS A 210 -11.27 -24.11 3.57
N LEU A 211 -10.91 -22.87 3.27
CA LEU A 211 -10.20 -22.03 4.24
C LEU A 211 -11.18 -21.58 5.34
N LYS A 212 -10.90 -21.99 6.57
CA LYS A 212 -11.60 -21.49 7.75
C LYS A 212 -11.20 -20.03 8.00
N VAL A 213 -11.85 -19.13 7.28
CA VAL A 213 -11.63 -17.69 7.41
C VAL A 213 -12.45 -17.18 8.59
N ASN A 214 -11.82 -16.49 9.52
CA ASN A 214 -12.55 -15.77 10.55
C ASN A 214 -13.29 -14.59 9.91
N ARG A 215 -14.60 -14.75 9.73
CA ARG A 215 -15.45 -13.64 9.29
C ARG A 215 -15.52 -12.62 10.43
N ILE A 216 -15.18 -11.40 10.10
CA ILE A 216 -15.13 -10.30 11.06
C ILE A 216 -16.57 -9.85 11.35
N ASN A 217 -16.88 -9.62 12.62
CA ASN A 217 -18.14 -9.01 13.03
C ASN A 217 -18.28 -7.62 12.40
N LYS A 218 -19.46 -7.33 11.84
CA LYS A 218 -19.75 -6.02 11.25
C LYS A 218 -20.41 -5.10 12.29
N LYS A 219 -19.62 -4.69 13.29
CA LYS A 219 -20.06 -3.72 14.30
C LYS A 219 -19.78 -2.29 13.80
N LYS A 220 -20.68 -1.37 14.09
CA LYS A 220 -20.48 0.06 13.84
C LYS A 220 -19.83 0.73 15.04
N TYR A 221 -18.74 1.44 14.79
CA TYR A 221 -17.99 2.16 15.82
C TYR A 221 -18.08 3.67 15.66
N ASN A 222 -18.33 4.16 14.43
CA ASN A 222 -18.45 5.59 14.10
C ASN A 222 -17.24 6.42 14.54
N LEU A 223 -16.02 5.88 14.42
CA LEU A 223 -14.81 6.64 14.70
C LEU A 223 -14.54 7.65 13.58
N GLU A 224 -14.14 8.86 13.95
CA GLU A 224 -13.88 9.94 12.98
C GLU A 224 -12.78 9.57 11.98
N ASN A 225 -11.67 8.99 12.48
CA ASN A 225 -10.46 8.74 11.70
C ASN A 225 -10.40 7.37 11.04
N PHE A 226 -11.26 6.41 11.43
CA PHE A 226 -11.20 5.03 10.96
C PHE A 226 -12.54 4.56 10.43
N TYR A 227 -12.50 3.71 9.40
CA TYR A 227 -13.69 3.03 8.90
C TYR A 227 -14.02 1.83 9.79
N ASP A 228 -15.29 1.50 9.92
CA ASP A 228 -15.76 0.39 10.76
C ASP A 228 -15.08 -0.95 10.41
N GLU A 229 -14.83 -1.20 9.11
CA GLU A 229 -14.17 -2.42 8.65
C GLU A 229 -12.73 -2.52 9.18
N PHE A 230 -12.01 -1.40 9.19
CA PHE A 230 -10.66 -1.32 9.76
C PHE A 230 -10.69 -1.62 11.27
N VAL A 231 -11.63 -1.00 11.98
CA VAL A 231 -11.77 -1.16 13.46
C VAL A 231 -12.13 -2.59 13.80
N ASN A 232 -13.11 -3.18 13.09
CA ASN A 232 -13.51 -4.57 13.29
C ASN A 232 -12.35 -5.54 13.08
N LEU A 233 -11.54 -5.32 12.03
CA LEU A 233 -10.37 -6.14 11.73
C LEU A 233 -9.30 -6.02 12.82
N MET A 234 -9.02 -4.79 13.28
CA MET A 234 -8.06 -4.50 14.34
C MET A 234 -8.48 -5.14 15.67
N VAL A 235 -9.74 -4.98 16.07
CA VAL A 235 -10.29 -5.58 17.30
C VAL A 235 -10.20 -7.11 17.22
N SER A 236 -10.57 -7.71 16.09
CA SER A 236 -10.53 -9.17 15.91
C SER A 236 -9.11 -9.72 15.99
N LEU A 237 -8.13 -8.97 15.46
CA LEU A 237 -6.72 -9.36 15.54
C LEU A 237 -6.17 -9.19 16.95
N CYS A 238 -6.40 -8.05 17.58
CA CYS A 238 -5.92 -7.74 18.93
C CYS A 238 -6.48 -8.69 20.00
N ALA A 239 -7.69 -9.22 19.80
CA ALA A 239 -8.26 -10.24 20.67
C ALA A 239 -7.42 -11.52 20.77
N LYS A 240 -6.65 -11.87 19.72
CA LYS A 240 -5.69 -12.99 19.75
C LYS A 240 -4.51 -12.75 20.69
N PHE A 241 -4.29 -11.52 21.09
CA PHE A 241 -3.27 -11.06 22.03
C PHE A 241 -3.84 -10.71 23.41
N ASN A 242 -5.07 -11.12 23.70
CA ASN A 242 -5.80 -10.79 24.94
C ASN A 242 -5.98 -9.26 25.13
N ILE A 243 -5.94 -8.48 24.06
CA ILE A 243 -6.19 -7.03 24.08
C ILE A 243 -7.68 -6.82 23.79
N THR A 244 -8.37 -6.20 24.73
CA THR A 244 -9.83 -6.02 24.67
C THR A 244 -10.24 -4.96 23.64
N GLU A 245 -11.48 -5.04 23.14
CA GLU A 245 -12.08 -4.03 22.29
C GLU A 245 -11.94 -2.61 22.88
N LYS A 246 -12.22 -2.43 24.17
CA LYS A 246 -12.10 -1.14 24.87
C LYS A 246 -10.69 -0.57 24.78
N GLN A 247 -9.67 -1.39 24.89
CA GLN A 247 -8.27 -0.99 24.81
C GLN A 247 -7.90 -0.57 23.39
N VAL A 248 -8.35 -1.31 22.37
CA VAL A 248 -8.15 -0.96 20.96
C VAL A 248 -8.83 0.38 20.63
N LEU A 249 -10.09 0.56 21.03
CA LEU A 249 -10.83 1.79 20.80
C LEU A 249 -10.20 2.98 21.53
N SER A 250 -9.70 2.79 22.74
CA SER A 250 -8.99 3.83 23.48
C SER A 250 -7.73 4.31 22.75
N TYR A 251 -7.00 3.40 22.07
CA TYR A 251 -5.86 3.79 21.25
C TYR A 251 -6.31 4.54 19.99
N LEU A 252 -7.26 3.98 19.23
CA LEU A 252 -7.70 4.55 17.95
C LEU A 252 -8.35 5.92 18.12
N ASN A 253 -9.13 6.16 19.16
CA ASN A 253 -9.74 7.46 19.45
C ASN A 253 -8.71 8.57 19.76
N ASN A 254 -7.57 8.19 20.34
CA ASN A 254 -6.50 9.13 20.70
C ASN A 254 -5.42 9.23 19.59
N SER A 255 -5.52 8.43 18.52
CA SER A 255 -4.57 8.50 17.42
C SER A 255 -4.94 9.60 16.43
N THR A 256 -3.94 10.38 16.03
CA THR A 256 -4.10 11.37 14.95
C THR A 256 -4.03 10.70 13.59
N ASN A 257 -4.68 11.30 12.59
CA ASN A 257 -4.51 10.86 11.21
C ASN A 257 -3.03 10.96 10.80
N MET A 258 -2.57 9.95 10.07
CA MET A 258 -1.27 10.03 9.41
C MET A 258 -1.32 11.12 8.33
N GLU A 259 -0.22 11.83 8.15
CA GLU A 259 -0.07 12.80 7.07
C GLU A 259 -0.51 12.23 5.72
N HIS A 260 -1.17 13.03 4.93
CA HIS A 260 -1.70 12.70 3.59
C HIS A 260 -2.77 11.59 3.56
N ARG A 261 -3.38 11.26 4.72
CA ARG A 261 -4.44 10.25 4.83
C ARG A 261 -5.66 10.85 5.53
N PHE A 262 -6.55 11.44 4.76
CA PHE A 262 -7.72 12.17 5.25
C PHE A 262 -7.31 13.22 6.32
N GLU A 263 -6.18 13.87 6.11
CA GLU A 263 -5.53 14.83 7.02
C GLU A 263 -6.27 16.17 6.94
N LYS A 264 -6.98 16.54 8.00
CA LYS A 264 -7.52 17.90 8.15
C LYS A 264 -6.36 18.83 8.49
N PHE A 265 -5.91 19.68 7.56
CA PHE A 265 -4.70 20.49 7.74
C PHE A 265 -4.93 21.99 7.79
N TYR A 266 -6.09 22.47 7.34
CA TYR A 266 -6.40 23.89 7.30
C TYR A 266 -7.92 24.14 7.38
N GLU A 267 -8.31 25.28 7.96
CA GLU A 267 -9.70 25.74 8.00
C GLU A 267 -9.75 27.24 7.73
N LYS A 268 -10.70 27.68 6.90
CA LYS A 268 -10.94 29.10 6.61
C LYS A 268 -12.42 29.32 6.27
N ASN A 269 -13.05 30.35 6.90
CA ASN A 269 -14.45 30.70 6.68
C ASN A 269 -15.42 29.49 6.80
N SER A 270 -15.20 28.64 7.80
CA SER A 270 -15.96 27.39 8.03
C SER A 270 -15.79 26.32 6.95
N THR A 271 -14.86 26.48 6.02
CA THR A 271 -14.48 25.43 5.07
C THR A 271 -13.26 24.68 5.59
N ILE A 272 -13.36 23.37 5.70
CA ILE A 272 -12.28 22.47 6.14
C ILE A 272 -11.57 21.90 4.91
N PHE A 273 -10.24 22.00 4.90
CA PHE A 273 -9.37 21.47 3.84
C PHE A 273 -8.75 20.15 4.28
N ILE A 274 -8.96 19.13 3.45
CA ILE A 274 -8.50 17.75 3.72
C ILE A 274 -7.50 17.32 2.65
N ASN A 275 -6.32 16.89 3.11
CA ASN A 275 -5.30 16.28 2.28
C ASN A 275 -5.39 14.75 2.39
N ASP A 276 -5.83 14.11 1.31
CA ASP A 276 -5.92 12.67 1.17
C ASP A 276 -5.13 12.19 -0.06
N SER A 277 -3.94 12.76 -0.25
CA SER A 277 -3.07 12.47 -1.39
C SER A 277 -2.68 10.98 -1.49
N LYS A 278 -2.74 10.23 -0.40
CA LYS A 278 -2.52 8.77 -0.38
C LYS A 278 -3.66 7.97 -0.99
N SER A 279 -4.80 8.56 -1.26
CA SER A 279 -5.93 7.96 -1.96
C SER A 279 -5.60 7.83 -3.45
N THR A 280 -5.04 6.69 -3.86
CA THR A 280 -4.47 6.46 -5.20
C THR A 280 -5.29 5.51 -6.06
N ASN A 281 -6.55 5.24 -5.68
CA ASN A 281 -7.54 4.48 -6.46
C ASN A 281 -8.96 4.97 -6.14
N PHE A 282 -9.93 4.60 -7.00
CA PHE A 282 -11.29 5.12 -6.92
C PHE A 282 -12.06 4.66 -5.68
N GLN A 283 -11.81 3.45 -5.19
CA GLN A 283 -12.45 2.96 -3.97
C GLN A 283 -12.07 3.79 -2.75
N SER A 284 -10.80 4.23 -2.65
CA SER A 284 -10.38 5.11 -1.56
C SER A 284 -11.02 6.49 -1.67
N VAL A 285 -11.17 7.04 -2.89
CA VAL A 285 -11.92 8.28 -3.13
C VAL A 285 -13.37 8.15 -2.70
N PHE A 286 -14.04 7.07 -3.13
CA PHE A 286 -15.42 6.84 -2.72
C PHE A 286 -15.57 6.85 -1.19
N LYS A 287 -14.73 6.08 -0.48
CA LYS A 287 -14.75 6.03 0.99
C LYS A 287 -14.47 7.41 1.62
N ALA A 288 -13.52 8.17 1.10
CA ALA A 288 -13.23 9.53 1.59
C ALA A 288 -14.44 10.45 1.41
N THR A 289 -15.11 10.41 0.25
CA THR A 289 -16.29 11.23 -0.04
C THR A 289 -17.52 10.89 0.81
N THR A 290 -17.59 9.70 1.41
CA THR A 290 -18.66 9.35 2.35
C THR A 290 -18.52 9.99 3.72
N LYS A 291 -17.31 10.44 4.08
CA LYS A 291 -16.99 11.07 5.39
C LYS A 291 -17.20 12.56 5.43
N VAL A 292 -17.47 13.20 4.31
CA VAL A 292 -17.68 14.65 4.20
C VAL A 292 -19.10 14.95 3.71
N THR A 293 -19.56 16.15 3.95
CA THR A 293 -20.81 16.69 3.41
C THR A 293 -20.47 17.86 2.48
N ASN A 294 -21.39 18.30 1.64
CA ASN A 294 -21.25 19.48 0.77
C ASN A 294 -19.79 19.78 0.33
N SER A 295 -19.20 18.86 -0.45
CA SER A 295 -17.77 18.89 -0.73
C SER A 295 -17.41 19.26 -2.17
N LEU A 296 -16.29 20.00 -2.31
CA LEU A 296 -15.51 20.16 -3.52
C LEU A 296 -14.43 19.09 -3.54
N LEU A 297 -14.55 18.12 -4.44
CA LEU A 297 -13.57 17.05 -4.60
C LEU A 297 -12.50 17.48 -5.62
N ILE A 298 -11.25 17.17 -5.34
CA ILE A 298 -10.13 17.36 -6.28
C ILE A 298 -9.52 16.00 -6.59
N LEU A 299 -9.61 15.58 -7.86
CA LEU A 299 -8.98 14.38 -8.40
C LEU A 299 -7.62 14.72 -9.03
N HIS A 300 -6.68 13.76 -9.02
CA HIS A 300 -5.37 13.95 -9.63
C HIS A 300 -4.59 12.64 -9.76
N GLY A 301 -3.81 12.48 -10.85
CA GLY A 301 -2.84 11.40 -11.02
C GLY A 301 -3.27 10.26 -11.95
N LEU A 302 -2.36 9.31 -12.18
CA LEU A 302 -2.56 8.20 -13.11
C LEU A 302 -3.45 7.11 -12.53
N THR A 303 -4.45 6.66 -13.29
CA THR A 303 -5.47 5.71 -12.83
C THR A 303 -5.02 4.24 -12.87
N LYS A 304 -3.81 3.93 -13.29
CA LYS A 304 -3.21 2.58 -13.29
C LYS A 304 -4.03 1.53 -14.06
N GLY A 305 -4.61 1.93 -15.18
CA GLY A 305 -5.40 1.04 -16.01
C GLY A 305 -6.78 0.66 -15.45
N ILE A 306 -7.22 1.30 -14.36
CA ILE A 306 -8.56 1.08 -13.80
C ILE A 306 -9.62 1.63 -14.76
N ASP A 307 -10.68 0.85 -15.01
CA ASP A 307 -11.80 1.27 -15.86
C ASP A 307 -12.47 2.54 -15.28
N PRO A 308 -12.61 3.61 -16.08
CA PRO A 308 -13.32 4.83 -15.68
C PRO A 308 -14.71 4.61 -15.09
N LYS A 309 -15.41 3.57 -15.54
CA LYS A 309 -16.75 3.21 -15.05
C LYS A 309 -16.78 2.79 -13.58
N THR A 310 -15.63 2.43 -13.01
CA THR A 310 -15.53 2.04 -11.60
C THR A 310 -15.43 3.22 -10.64
N LEU A 311 -15.31 4.45 -11.15
CA LEU A 311 -15.40 5.64 -10.32
C LEU A 311 -16.83 5.83 -9.84
N HIS A 312 -17.04 5.73 -8.54
CA HIS A 312 -18.29 6.09 -7.89
C HIS A 312 -18.04 7.25 -6.94
N LEU A 313 -18.97 8.21 -6.91
CA LEU A 313 -18.89 9.36 -6.03
C LEU A 313 -20.11 9.37 -5.08
N SER A 314 -19.87 9.74 -3.83
CA SER A 314 -20.95 9.96 -2.88
C SER A 314 -21.78 11.17 -3.32
N LYS A 315 -23.09 11.15 -3.03
CA LYS A 315 -24.00 12.31 -3.22
C LYS A 315 -23.57 13.56 -2.45
N ASN A 316 -22.61 13.44 -1.55
CA ASN A 316 -22.04 14.51 -0.76
C ASN A 316 -21.07 15.39 -1.59
N VAL A 317 -20.55 14.85 -2.71
CA VAL A 317 -19.73 15.62 -3.65
C VAL A 317 -20.65 16.49 -4.50
N LYS A 318 -20.43 17.79 -4.47
CA LYS A 318 -21.24 18.78 -5.21
C LYS A 318 -20.56 19.25 -6.49
N GLU A 319 -19.23 19.32 -6.46
CA GLU A 319 -18.42 19.65 -7.64
C GLU A 319 -17.09 18.91 -7.58
N VAL A 320 -16.52 18.61 -8.75
CA VAL A 320 -15.22 17.96 -8.90
C VAL A 320 -14.29 18.87 -9.69
N LEU A 321 -13.09 19.13 -9.16
CA LEU A 321 -11.96 19.62 -9.95
C LEU A 321 -11.19 18.42 -10.48
N VAL A 322 -11.05 18.33 -11.80
CA VAL A 322 -10.48 17.16 -12.47
C VAL A 322 -9.43 17.56 -13.48
N PRO A 323 -8.26 16.92 -13.56
CA PRO A 323 -7.28 17.20 -14.60
C PRO A 323 -7.81 16.75 -15.96
N SER A 324 -7.39 17.46 -17.02
CA SER A 324 -7.88 17.23 -18.38
C SER A 324 -7.79 15.78 -18.84
N TYR A 325 -6.74 15.06 -18.45
CA TYR A 325 -6.53 13.64 -18.79
C TYR A 325 -7.42 12.65 -18.03
N MET A 326 -8.16 13.12 -16.99
CA MET A 326 -9.13 12.29 -16.25
C MET A 326 -10.59 12.69 -16.50
N GLN A 327 -10.87 13.72 -17.29
CA GLN A 327 -12.24 14.24 -17.46
C GLN A 327 -13.24 13.20 -17.97
N ASP A 328 -12.81 12.27 -18.79
CA ASP A 328 -13.67 11.22 -19.34
C ASP A 328 -14.26 10.30 -18.26
N HIS A 329 -13.57 10.16 -17.11
CA HIS A 329 -14.06 9.41 -15.97
C HIS A 329 -15.31 10.06 -15.34
N LEU A 330 -15.51 11.36 -15.52
CA LEU A 330 -16.65 12.11 -15.00
C LEU A 330 -17.81 12.23 -15.98
N LYS A 331 -17.62 11.97 -17.25
CA LYS A 331 -18.71 12.01 -18.25
C LYS A 331 -19.85 11.04 -17.92
N LEU A 332 -19.57 9.98 -17.18
CA LEU A 332 -20.53 8.98 -16.74
C LEU A 332 -21.15 9.30 -15.36
N GLN A 333 -20.67 10.36 -14.70
CA GLN A 333 -21.14 10.79 -13.38
C GLN A 333 -22.09 11.98 -13.52
N ASN A 334 -23.21 11.94 -12.84
CA ASN A 334 -24.14 13.08 -12.78
C ASN A 334 -23.69 14.08 -11.69
N VAL A 335 -22.51 14.70 -11.88
CA VAL A 335 -21.93 15.67 -10.96
C VAL A 335 -21.34 16.85 -11.74
N LYS A 336 -21.46 18.04 -11.21
CA LYS A 336 -20.81 19.23 -11.76
C LYS A 336 -19.29 19.07 -11.68
N TYR A 337 -18.55 19.40 -12.73
CA TYR A 337 -17.10 19.38 -12.72
C TYR A 337 -16.47 20.56 -13.44
N THR A 338 -15.26 20.91 -13.05
CA THR A 338 -14.40 21.91 -13.70
C THR A 338 -13.06 21.25 -14.04
N VAL A 339 -12.65 21.37 -15.30
CA VAL A 339 -11.38 20.81 -15.79
C VAL A 339 -10.24 21.80 -15.51
N TYR A 340 -9.10 21.27 -15.08
CA TYR A 340 -7.84 22.02 -15.00
C TYR A 340 -6.73 21.31 -15.81
N THR A 341 -5.70 22.05 -16.21
CA THR A 341 -4.63 21.54 -17.07
C THR A 341 -3.35 21.28 -16.29
N GLU A 342 -2.97 22.21 -15.43
CA GLU A 342 -1.76 22.14 -14.62
C GLU A 342 -2.13 22.15 -13.13
N PHE A 343 -1.32 21.51 -12.30
CA PHE A 343 -1.55 21.48 -10.85
C PHE A 343 -1.64 22.87 -10.24
N GLY A 344 -0.88 23.84 -10.78
CA GLY A 344 -0.91 25.24 -10.39
C GLY A 344 -2.25 25.95 -10.59
N ASP A 345 -3.08 25.51 -11.55
CA ASP A 345 -4.41 26.09 -11.80
C ASP A 345 -5.34 25.94 -10.61
N LEU A 346 -5.12 24.92 -9.79
CA LEU A 346 -5.87 24.68 -8.56
C LEU A 346 -5.80 25.88 -7.61
N LYS A 347 -4.74 26.68 -7.63
CA LYS A 347 -4.59 27.90 -6.80
C LYS A 347 -5.73 28.88 -7.02
N LYS A 348 -6.06 29.17 -8.28
CA LYS A 348 -7.16 30.06 -8.66
C LYS A 348 -8.51 29.39 -8.42
N LEU A 349 -8.67 28.16 -8.87
CA LEU A 349 -9.96 27.44 -8.76
C LEU A 349 -10.40 27.25 -7.32
N ILE A 350 -9.49 26.93 -6.42
CA ILE A 350 -9.78 26.80 -4.98
C ILE A 350 -10.18 28.15 -4.41
N LYS A 351 -9.39 29.21 -4.68
CA LYS A 351 -9.66 30.57 -4.19
C LYS A 351 -11.06 31.07 -4.59
N ASP A 352 -11.46 30.78 -5.82
CA ASP A 352 -12.73 31.24 -6.38
C ASP A 352 -13.95 30.47 -5.84
N LYS A 353 -13.76 29.19 -5.45
CA LYS A 353 -14.86 28.25 -5.19
C LYS A 353 -15.02 27.81 -3.73
N TYR A 354 -13.95 27.76 -2.92
CA TYR A 354 -13.97 27.07 -1.62
C TYR A 354 -15.09 27.50 -0.68
N LYS A 355 -15.52 28.76 -0.74
CA LYS A 355 -16.55 29.35 0.16
C LYS A 355 -17.94 28.72 -0.01
N ASP A 356 -18.18 28.06 -1.14
CA ASP A 356 -19.47 27.43 -1.45
C ASP A 356 -19.60 26.02 -0.83
N TYR A 357 -18.53 25.53 -0.20
CA TYR A 357 -18.43 24.14 0.30
C TYR A 357 -18.00 24.11 1.77
N GLU A 358 -18.50 23.09 2.48
CA GLU A 358 -18.05 22.79 3.85
C GLU A 358 -16.67 22.12 3.84
N TYR A 359 -16.36 21.36 2.77
CA TYR A 359 -15.11 20.65 2.64
C TYR A 359 -14.48 20.83 1.26
N VAL A 360 -13.17 21.07 1.25
CA VAL A 360 -12.31 20.91 0.06
C VAL A 360 -11.49 19.66 0.28
N LEU A 361 -11.81 18.59 -0.47
CA LEU A 361 -11.23 17.26 -0.31
C LEU A 361 -10.27 16.96 -1.46
N PHE A 362 -8.97 16.94 -1.20
CA PHE A 362 -7.96 16.46 -2.14
C PHE A 362 -7.78 14.95 -2.01
N SER A 363 -8.61 14.17 -2.70
CA SER A 363 -8.58 12.72 -2.73
C SER A 363 -8.39 12.25 -4.17
N CYS A 364 -7.18 11.86 -4.51
CA CYS A 364 -6.65 11.94 -5.87
C CYS A 364 -7.17 10.89 -6.85
N GLY A 365 -7.43 9.67 -6.40
CA GLY A 365 -7.90 8.56 -7.25
C GLY A 365 -6.86 7.97 -8.20
N GLY A 366 -5.67 8.58 -8.30
CA GLY A 366 -4.58 8.15 -9.16
C GLY A 366 -3.20 8.21 -8.47
N SER A 367 -2.22 7.50 -9.04
CA SER A 367 -0.84 7.57 -8.57
C SER A 367 -0.22 8.94 -8.88
N SER A 368 0.80 9.32 -8.10
CA SER A 368 1.42 10.66 -8.21
C SER A 368 2.55 10.76 -9.24
N PHE A 369 2.96 9.64 -9.84
CA PHE A 369 4.20 9.54 -10.62
C PHE A 369 4.18 10.25 -11.99
N ASN A 370 3.06 10.87 -12.37
CA ASN A 370 3.01 11.73 -13.55
C ASN A 370 3.70 13.08 -13.33
N GLU A 371 3.65 13.65 -12.12
CA GLU A 371 4.14 15.01 -11.83
C GLU A 371 4.99 15.07 -10.55
N PHE A 372 4.90 14.08 -9.66
CA PHE A 372 5.55 14.08 -8.35
C PHE A 372 6.32 12.78 -8.11
N LYS A 373 7.41 12.85 -7.35
CA LYS A 373 8.21 11.66 -6.95
C LYS A 373 7.40 10.64 -6.16
N ASN A 374 6.43 11.10 -5.39
CA ASN A 374 5.56 10.25 -4.58
C ASN A 374 4.35 11.04 -4.07
N TYR A 375 3.40 10.34 -3.43
CA TYR A 375 2.19 10.94 -2.88
C TYR A 375 2.45 11.95 -1.74
N LYS A 376 3.57 11.85 -1.02
CA LYS A 376 3.94 12.79 0.05
C LYS A 376 4.26 14.16 -0.54
N GLU A 377 5.13 14.19 -1.54
CA GLU A 377 5.46 15.43 -2.25
C GLU A 377 4.20 16.07 -2.85
N ARG A 378 3.34 15.29 -3.50
CA ARG A 378 2.05 15.79 -4.02
C ARG A 378 1.17 16.39 -2.92
N GLY A 379 1.09 15.74 -1.77
CA GLY A 379 0.30 16.23 -0.64
C GLY A 379 0.87 17.49 -0.01
N GLU A 380 2.19 17.62 0.11
CA GLU A 380 2.85 18.84 0.59
C GLU A 380 2.64 20.01 -0.38
N GLN A 381 2.80 19.79 -1.67
CA GLN A 381 2.55 20.80 -2.71
C GLN A 381 1.08 21.28 -2.66
N PHE A 382 0.13 20.38 -2.43
CA PHE A 382 -1.27 20.77 -2.24
C PHE A 382 -1.48 21.64 -0.99
N LYS A 383 -0.90 21.25 0.15
CA LYS A 383 -0.99 22.05 1.39
C LYS A 383 -0.42 23.45 1.19
N GLN A 384 0.76 23.55 0.58
CA GLN A 384 1.40 24.83 0.27
C GLN A 384 0.55 25.68 -0.66
N LEU A 385 0.02 25.11 -1.75
CA LEU A 385 -0.83 25.79 -2.72
C LEU A 385 -2.08 26.39 -2.05
N VAL A 386 -2.75 25.64 -1.16
CA VAL A 386 -3.91 26.14 -0.41
C VAL A 386 -3.52 27.32 0.48
N MET A 387 -2.45 27.18 1.26
CA MET A 387 -1.99 28.24 2.16
C MET A 387 -1.61 29.51 1.42
N GLU A 388 -0.99 29.40 0.24
CA GLU A 388 -0.63 30.55 -0.59
C GLU A 388 -1.84 31.21 -1.27
N SER A 389 -2.83 30.41 -1.71
CA SER A 389 -4.01 30.92 -2.39
C SER A 389 -4.97 31.67 -1.46
N LEU A 390 -4.93 31.37 -0.17
CA LEU A 390 -5.88 31.86 0.82
C LEU A 390 -5.27 32.86 1.82
N LYS A 391 -3.99 33.21 1.65
CA LYS A 391 -3.41 34.37 2.35
C LYS A 391 -4.08 35.66 1.85
#